data_972e043c1fb348a0ae75f61567744fd0
#
_entry.id   972e043c1fb348a0ae75f61567744fd0
#
_cell.length_a   1.000
_cell.length_b   1.000
_cell.length_c   1.000
_cell.angle_alpha   90.00
_cell.angle_beta   90.00
_cell.angle_gamma   90.00
#
_symmetry.space_group_name_H-M   'P 1'
#
loop_
_entity.id
_entity.type
_entity.pdbx_description
1 polymer ?
#
loop_
_entity_poly.entity_id
_entity_poly.type
_entity_poly.pdbx_seq_one_letter_code
_entity_poly.pdbx_strand_id
1 'polypeptide(L)'
;ELKLSRQALKRWFSDKYLENNPDTYKKISSILSANNMANFLRVYELFVKHKNDEDFEKIQSKTLVMTGEHDIGSTIEMSQQLNNIIKNSELKIIKDGKHLCGIECADDVNLAIKNFVDKNE
;
A
#
# COMPACT_ATOMS: atom_id res chain seq x y z
N GLU A 1 0.15 -23.29 3.38
CA GLU A 1 0.78 -22.26 2.49
C GLU A 1 -0.22 -21.64 1.53
N LEU A 2 -0.90 -22.38 0.68
CA LEU A 2 -1.90 -21.88 -0.29
C LEU A 2 -3.05 -21.08 0.35
N LYS A 3 -3.47 -21.41 1.57
CA LYS A 3 -4.55 -20.72 2.26
C LYS A 3 -4.15 -19.31 2.70
N LEU A 4 -2.94 -19.13 3.20
CA LEU A 4 -2.39 -17.82 3.62
C LEU A 4 -2.17 -16.91 2.41
N SER A 5 -1.62 -17.44 1.31
CA SER A 5 -1.44 -16.69 0.07
C SER A 5 -2.77 -16.18 -0.50
N ARG A 6 -3.81 -17.03 -0.48
CA ARG A 6 -5.15 -16.65 -0.95
C ARG A 6 -5.79 -15.56 -0.09
N GLN A 7 -5.62 -15.63 1.23
CA GLN A 7 -6.12 -14.60 2.14
C GLN A 7 -5.39 -13.26 1.94
N ALA A 8 -4.07 -13.29 1.78
CA ALA A 8 -3.28 -12.10 1.48
C ALA A 8 -3.74 -11.44 0.17
N LEU A 9 -3.88 -12.22 -0.91
CA LEU A 9 -4.34 -11.70 -2.20
C LEU A 9 -5.71 -11.02 -2.12
N LYS A 10 -6.68 -11.60 -1.40
CA LYS A 10 -8.01 -11.00 -1.19
C LYS A 10 -7.98 -9.70 -0.38
N ARG A 11 -6.99 -9.54 0.48
CA ARG A 11 -6.78 -8.25 1.20
C ARG A 11 -6.11 -7.20 0.32
N TRP A 12 -5.23 -7.62 -0.58
CA TRP A 12 -4.38 -6.74 -1.37
C TRP A 12 -5.02 -6.26 -2.67
N PHE A 13 -5.93 -7.05 -3.25
CA PHE A 13 -6.61 -6.78 -4.51
C PHE A 13 -8.11 -6.97 -4.40
N SER A 14 -8.88 -6.30 -5.25
CA SER A 14 -10.31 -6.59 -5.41
C SER A 14 -10.52 -7.93 -6.13
N ASP A 15 -11.64 -8.58 -5.85
CA ASP A 15 -12.00 -9.83 -6.51
C ASP A 15 -12.11 -9.62 -8.02
N LYS A 16 -12.74 -8.52 -8.46
CA LYS A 16 -12.85 -8.13 -9.87
C LYS A 16 -11.50 -8.02 -10.56
N TYR A 17 -10.49 -7.42 -9.90
CA TYR A 17 -9.15 -7.32 -10.47
C TYR A 17 -8.51 -8.68 -10.64
N LEU A 18 -8.58 -9.54 -9.65
CA LEU A 18 -7.99 -10.88 -9.68
C LEU A 18 -8.65 -11.79 -10.73
N GLU A 19 -9.97 -11.68 -10.92
CA GLU A 19 -10.70 -12.41 -11.95
C GLU A 19 -10.27 -11.99 -13.36
N ASN A 20 -10.06 -10.70 -13.58
CA ASN A 20 -9.65 -10.16 -14.88
C ASN A 20 -8.14 -10.28 -15.13
N ASN A 21 -7.33 -10.56 -14.11
CA ASN A 21 -5.87 -10.62 -14.19
C ASN A 21 -5.31 -11.93 -13.58
N PRO A 22 -5.63 -13.10 -14.14
CA PRO A 22 -5.22 -14.39 -13.58
C PRO A 22 -3.69 -14.58 -13.55
N ASP A 23 -2.96 -13.91 -14.42
CA ASP A 23 -1.49 -13.98 -14.44
C ASP A 23 -0.88 -13.21 -13.25
N THR A 24 -1.47 -12.08 -12.86
CA THR A 24 -1.09 -11.37 -11.63
C THR A 24 -1.33 -12.26 -10.41
N TYR A 25 -2.49 -12.93 -10.35
CA TYR A 25 -2.78 -13.89 -9.28
C TYR A 25 -1.70 -14.98 -9.19
N LYS A 26 -1.36 -15.63 -10.32
CA LYS A 26 -0.33 -16.68 -10.39
C LYS A 26 1.04 -16.16 -9.95
N LYS A 27 1.45 -15.01 -10.48
CA LYS A 27 2.75 -14.40 -10.18
C LYS A 27 2.90 -14.08 -8.69
N ILE A 28 1.93 -13.39 -8.11
CA ILE A 28 1.99 -13.00 -6.69
C ILE A 28 1.87 -14.23 -5.78
N SER A 29 1.00 -15.20 -6.11
CA SER A 29 0.92 -16.47 -5.38
C SER A 29 2.24 -17.23 -5.39
N SER A 30 2.94 -17.26 -6.52
CA SER A 30 4.26 -17.89 -6.64
C SER A 30 5.31 -17.20 -5.77
N ILE A 31 5.35 -15.86 -5.77
CA ILE A 31 6.25 -15.07 -4.92
C ILE A 31 6.00 -15.37 -3.43
N LEU A 32 4.73 -15.36 -3.01
CA LEU A 32 4.36 -15.64 -1.63
C LEU A 32 4.71 -17.06 -1.21
N SER A 33 4.52 -18.04 -2.11
CA SER A 33 4.84 -19.46 -1.82
C SER A 33 6.34 -19.72 -1.78
N ALA A 34 7.14 -18.96 -2.52
CA ALA A 34 8.60 -19.06 -2.51
C ALA A 34 9.26 -18.37 -1.32
N ASN A 35 8.52 -17.63 -0.53
CA ASN A 35 9.04 -16.86 0.60
C ASN A 35 9.59 -17.79 1.69
N ASN A 36 10.77 -17.42 2.22
CA ASN A 36 11.32 -18.11 3.39
C ASN A 36 10.55 -17.68 4.65
N MET A 37 9.82 -18.63 5.26
CA MET A 37 8.96 -18.35 6.41
C MET A 37 9.74 -17.78 7.61
N ALA A 38 10.96 -18.24 7.87
CA ALA A 38 11.77 -17.73 8.99
C ALA A 38 12.16 -16.26 8.77
N ASN A 39 12.53 -15.90 7.55
CA ASN A 39 12.84 -14.50 7.20
C ASN A 39 11.58 -13.65 7.25
N PHE A 40 10.46 -14.14 6.73
CA PHE A 40 9.17 -13.45 6.81
C PHE A 40 8.78 -13.14 8.25
N LEU A 41 8.87 -14.12 9.15
CA LEU A 41 8.51 -13.93 10.55
C LEU A 41 9.40 -12.89 11.26
N ARG A 42 10.69 -12.84 10.93
CA ARG A 42 11.60 -11.82 11.48
C ARG A 42 11.21 -10.40 11.05
N VAL A 43 10.91 -10.23 9.77
CA VAL A 43 10.44 -8.92 9.25
C VAL A 43 9.08 -8.55 9.84
N TYR A 44 8.17 -9.52 9.94
CA TYR A 44 6.86 -9.31 10.54
C TYR A 44 6.94 -8.95 12.04
N GLU A 45 7.87 -9.56 12.77
CA GLU A 45 8.14 -9.22 14.17
C GLU A 45 8.58 -7.76 14.34
N LEU A 46 9.47 -7.27 13.47
CA LEU A 46 9.85 -5.86 13.44
C LEU A 46 8.65 -4.97 13.19
N PHE A 47 7.82 -5.30 12.21
CA PHE A 47 6.62 -4.54 11.88
C PHE A 47 5.63 -4.47 13.07
N VAL A 48 5.39 -5.59 13.76
CA VAL A 48 4.47 -5.65 14.91
C VAL A 48 5.02 -4.93 16.15
N LYS A 49 6.35 -4.99 16.35
CA LYS A 49 7.01 -4.35 17.51
C LYS A 49 7.30 -2.87 17.28
N HIS A 50 7.18 -2.41 16.03
CA HIS A 50 7.41 -1.01 15.71
C HIS A 50 6.38 -0.13 16.42
N LYS A 51 6.87 0.87 17.13
CA LYS A 51 6.01 1.89 17.75
C LYS A 51 5.92 3.07 16.80
N ASN A 52 4.69 3.51 16.53
CA ASN A 52 4.43 4.70 15.71
C ASN A 52 4.67 6.00 16.50
N ASP A 53 5.79 6.09 17.20
CA ASP A 53 6.24 7.27 17.93
C ASP A 53 7.29 8.07 17.12
N GLU A 54 7.21 7.95 15.80
CA GLU A 54 8.14 8.58 14.87
C GLU A 54 7.84 10.07 14.71
N ASP A 55 8.92 10.82 14.55
CA ASP A 55 8.90 12.27 14.36
C ASP A 55 8.43 12.68 12.94
N PHE A 56 7.26 12.23 12.50
CA PHE A 56 6.70 12.59 11.19
C PHE A 56 6.55 14.11 11.01
N GLU A 57 6.36 14.83 12.08
CA GLU A 57 6.32 16.29 12.11
C GLU A 57 7.64 16.96 11.70
N LYS A 58 8.76 16.22 11.75
CA LYS A 58 10.08 16.68 11.33
C LYS A 58 10.30 16.56 9.81
N ILE A 59 9.39 15.90 9.08
CA ILE A 59 9.46 15.81 7.64
C ILE A 59 9.19 17.19 7.04
N GLN A 60 10.21 17.75 6.38
CA GLN A 60 10.13 19.07 5.74
C GLN A 60 9.92 18.98 4.24
N SER A 61 10.25 17.84 3.64
CA SER A 61 10.07 17.60 2.21
C SER A 61 8.59 17.64 1.83
N LYS A 62 8.31 18.09 0.61
CA LYS A 62 6.99 17.92 0.01
C LYS A 62 6.68 16.43 -0.07
N THR A 63 5.52 16.04 0.41
CA THR A 63 5.17 14.63 0.62
C THR A 63 3.80 14.33 0.01
N LEU A 64 3.70 13.29 -0.80
CA LEU A 64 2.42 12.74 -1.24
C LEU A 64 2.08 11.52 -0.40
N VAL A 65 1.00 11.61 0.38
CA VAL A 65 0.44 10.49 1.14
C VAL A 65 -0.66 9.84 0.30
N MET A 66 -0.53 8.54 0.03
CA MET A 66 -1.52 7.82 -0.77
C MET A 66 -1.97 6.52 -0.10
N THR A 67 -3.24 6.18 -0.29
CA THR A 67 -3.78 4.87 0.04
C THR A 67 -4.93 4.49 -0.89
N GLY A 68 -5.20 3.20 -1.02
CA GLY A 68 -6.41 2.71 -1.70
C GLY A 68 -7.66 2.95 -0.85
N GLU A 69 -8.76 3.28 -1.50
CA GLU A 69 -10.06 3.55 -0.84
C GLU A 69 -10.54 2.39 0.03
N HIS A 70 -10.21 1.15 -0.37
CA HIS A 70 -10.63 -0.08 0.30
C HIS A 70 -9.48 -0.81 1.00
N ASP A 71 -8.38 -0.10 1.29
CA ASP A 71 -7.28 -0.66 2.07
C ASP A 71 -7.68 -0.74 3.55
N ILE A 72 -7.75 -1.99 4.06
CA ILE A 72 -8.08 -2.26 5.46
C ILE A 72 -6.85 -2.35 6.38
N GLY A 73 -5.65 -2.33 5.81
CA GLY A 73 -4.39 -2.40 6.54
C GLY A 73 -3.75 -1.03 6.75
N SER A 74 -3.77 -0.20 5.69
CA SER A 74 -3.32 1.21 5.72
C SER A 74 -4.51 2.08 5.34
N THR A 75 -5.36 2.35 6.32
CA THR A 75 -6.70 2.94 6.09
C THR A 75 -6.64 4.41 5.68
N ILE A 76 -7.76 4.91 5.18
CA ILE A 76 -7.93 6.35 4.87
C ILE A 76 -7.65 7.19 6.12
N GLU A 77 -8.14 6.77 7.29
CA GLU A 77 -7.96 7.49 8.56
C GLU A 77 -6.48 7.59 8.94
N MET A 78 -5.71 6.50 8.79
CA MET A 78 -4.26 6.49 9.05
C MET A 78 -3.54 7.44 8.09
N SER A 79 -3.92 7.45 6.83
CA SER A 79 -3.35 8.36 5.82
C SER A 79 -3.71 9.82 6.08
N GLN A 80 -4.94 10.11 6.54
CA GLN A 80 -5.36 11.43 6.97
C GLN A 80 -4.56 11.90 8.19
N GLN A 81 -4.30 11.01 9.16
CA GLN A 81 -3.46 11.33 10.31
C GLN A 81 -2.04 11.72 9.88
N LEU A 82 -1.40 10.95 8.97
CA LEU A 82 -0.10 11.31 8.43
C LEU A 82 -0.12 12.66 7.70
N ASN A 83 -1.13 12.89 6.87
CA ASN A 83 -1.29 14.16 6.16
C ASN A 83 -1.48 15.35 7.11
N ASN A 84 -2.11 15.15 8.26
CA ASN A 84 -2.27 16.20 9.26
C ASN A 84 -0.97 16.49 10.04
N ILE A 85 -0.12 15.48 10.24
CA ILE A 85 1.15 15.60 10.97
C ILE A 85 2.23 16.20 10.07
N ILE A 86 2.32 15.77 8.82
CA ILE A 86 3.35 16.22 7.87
C ILE A 86 2.91 17.54 7.23
N LYS A 87 3.51 18.65 7.62
CA LYS A 87 3.08 20.02 7.24
C LYS A 87 3.03 20.27 5.74
N ASN A 88 3.96 19.70 4.98
CA ASN A 88 4.09 19.90 3.53
C ASN A 88 3.57 18.68 2.77
N SER A 89 2.42 18.14 3.17
CA SER A 89 1.87 16.95 2.54
C SER A 89 0.54 17.20 1.82
N GLU A 90 0.28 16.36 0.83
CA GLU A 90 -0.98 16.25 0.10
C GLU A 90 -1.50 14.82 0.24
N LEU A 91 -2.81 14.67 0.46
CA LEU A 91 -3.45 13.36 0.54
C LEU A 91 -4.13 13.00 -0.78
N LYS A 92 -3.89 11.80 -1.27
CA LYS A 92 -4.58 11.22 -2.41
C LYS A 92 -5.15 9.85 -2.06
N ILE A 93 -6.46 9.73 -2.15
CA ILE A 93 -7.16 8.44 -2.05
C ILE A 93 -7.33 7.88 -3.45
N ILE A 94 -6.89 6.65 -3.66
CA ILE A 94 -7.02 5.94 -4.94
C ILE A 94 -8.34 5.20 -4.94
N LYS A 95 -9.25 5.67 -5.77
CA LYS A 95 -10.61 5.14 -5.88
C LYS A 95 -10.59 3.66 -6.26
N ASP A 96 -11.47 2.87 -5.66
CA ASP A 96 -11.62 1.42 -5.84
C ASP A 96 -10.37 0.59 -5.51
N GLY A 97 -9.24 1.22 -5.13
CA GLY A 97 -7.98 0.53 -4.83
C GLY A 97 -7.98 -0.12 -3.46
N LYS A 98 -7.29 -1.27 -3.37
CA LYS A 98 -6.93 -1.94 -2.12
C LYS A 98 -5.46 -1.72 -1.78
N HIS A 99 -4.87 -2.62 -0.99
CA HIS A 99 -3.50 -2.46 -0.47
C HIS A 99 -2.42 -2.37 -1.56
N LEU A 100 -2.56 -3.12 -2.64
CA LEU A 100 -1.66 -3.05 -3.78
C LEU A 100 -2.25 -2.20 -4.92
N CYS A 101 -2.86 -1.06 -4.59
CA CYS A 101 -3.41 -0.13 -5.57
C CYS A 101 -2.39 0.33 -6.62
N GLY A 102 -1.10 0.34 -6.30
CA GLY A 102 -0.03 0.61 -7.26
C GLY A 102 0.06 -0.41 -8.41
N ILE A 103 -0.54 -1.58 -8.27
CA ILE A 103 -0.69 -2.58 -9.33
C ILE A 103 -2.11 -2.57 -9.89
N GLU A 104 -3.10 -2.59 -9.01
CA GLU A 104 -4.51 -2.67 -9.34
C GLU A 104 -5.04 -1.43 -10.06
N CYS A 105 -4.62 -0.25 -9.60
CA CYS A 105 -5.01 1.07 -10.10
C CYS A 105 -3.77 1.84 -10.58
N ALA A 106 -2.88 1.17 -11.33
CA ALA A 106 -1.57 1.70 -11.71
C ALA A 106 -1.66 3.06 -12.42
N ASP A 107 -2.63 3.24 -13.32
CA ASP A 107 -2.80 4.49 -14.07
C ASP A 107 -3.15 5.65 -13.15
N ASP A 108 -4.07 5.46 -12.20
CA ASP A 108 -4.46 6.50 -11.23
C ASP A 108 -3.32 6.85 -10.28
N VAL A 109 -2.56 5.83 -9.82
CA VAL A 109 -1.39 6.03 -8.97
C VAL A 109 -0.31 6.79 -9.71
N ASN A 110 0.02 6.38 -10.93
CA ASN A 110 1.03 7.03 -11.76
C ASN A 110 0.65 8.47 -12.09
N LEU A 111 -0.62 8.72 -12.41
CA LEU A 111 -1.13 10.07 -12.66
C LEU A 111 -1.03 10.95 -11.40
N ALA A 112 -1.35 10.41 -10.23
CA ALA A 112 -1.23 11.14 -8.97
C ALA A 112 0.23 11.51 -8.67
N ILE A 113 1.17 10.57 -8.85
CA ILE A 113 2.61 10.81 -8.69
C ILE A 113 3.09 11.87 -9.68
N LYS A 114 2.74 11.72 -10.98
CA LYS A 114 3.13 12.69 -12.01
C LYS A 114 2.64 14.09 -11.67
N ASN A 115 1.37 14.25 -11.35
CA ASN A 115 0.79 15.55 -11.02
C ASN A 115 1.45 16.18 -9.78
N PHE A 116 1.80 15.36 -8.79
CA PHE A 116 2.51 15.83 -7.60
C PHE A 116 3.93 16.30 -7.93
N VAL A 117 4.67 15.56 -8.75
CA VAL A 117 6.03 15.95 -9.18
C VAL A 117 5.97 17.23 -10.02
N ASP A 118 5.16 17.25 -11.08
CA ASP A 118 5.05 18.42 -11.99
C ASP A 118 4.68 19.73 -11.25
N LYS A 119 3.85 19.63 -10.19
CA LYS A 119 3.44 20.78 -9.37
C LYS A 119 4.56 21.29 -8.46
N ASN A 120 5.52 20.45 -8.16
CA ASN A 120 6.54 20.71 -7.14
C ASN A 120 7.96 20.84 -7.69
N GLU A 121 8.15 20.74 -9.01
CA GLU A 121 9.36 21.16 -9.72
C GLU A 121 9.38 22.68 -9.87
#